data_5bede3aa3fe846e76111ecbe7eae82de
#
_entry.id   5bede3aa3fe846e76111ecbe7eae82de
#
_cell.length_a   1.000
_cell.length_b   1.000
_cell.length_c   1.000
_cell.angle_alpha   90.00
_cell.angle_beta   90.00
_cell.angle_gamma   90.00
#
_symmetry.space_group_name_H-M   'P 1'
#
loop_
_entity.id
_entity.type
_entity.pdbx_description
1 polymer ?
#
loop_
_entity_poly.entity_id
_entity_poly.type
_entity_poly.pdbx_seq_one_letter_code
_entity_poly.pdbx_strand_id
1 'polypeptide(L)'
;MYVLSRCRFELALKDSRIIAAGRFFFIIFGKNKRTIMKITLRHLMMISLSALAMACAPKEPVKYLALAFDDGPNMTTESKMLDVLAKHNVPATFFLVGKNINEETAENMMRALELGCEIGNHSLTHSRMSQMDEEQVKTEILATSKMIEQLTGQLPKFFRPPYIDVKPEMYDWIDLTFICGKGCEDWVATVDKDARREGIIANAEPGAIYLLHDFDGNEATVEALDEAIPELKKQGYVFVTVAQLFENLKCTPDGQTMYTVVPDGRK
;
A
#
# COMPACT_ATOMS: atom_id res chain seq x y z
N MET A 1 6.77 -14.40 24.26
CA MET A 1 6.11 -15.72 24.35
C MET A 1 5.05 -15.62 25.45
N TYR A 2 3.83 -15.19 25.11
CA TYR A 2 2.73 -15.09 26.07
C TYR A 2 1.92 -16.38 26.00
N VAL A 3 1.94 -17.13 27.10
CA VAL A 3 1.12 -18.33 27.28
C VAL A 3 -0.28 -17.86 27.70
N LEU A 4 -1.24 -17.98 26.79
CA LEU A 4 -2.66 -17.87 27.13
C LEU A 4 -3.05 -19.09 27.96
N SER A 5 -3.19 -18.89 29.28
CA SER A 5 -3.77 -19.90 30.17
C SER A 5 -5.25 -20.08 29.84
N ARG A 6 -5.63 -21.28 29.39
CA ARG A 6 -7.03 -21.66 29.18
C ARG A 6 -7.79 -21.56 30.50
N CYS A 7 -8.70 -20.58 30.60
CA CYS A 7 -9.73 -20.61 31.64
C CYS A 7 -10.84 -21.58 31.21
N ARG A 8 -11.06 -22.64 31.99
CA ARG A 8 -12.24 -23.50 31.87
C ARG A 8 -13.41 -22.83 32.60
N PHE A 9 -14.51 -22.61 31.88
CA PHE A 9 -15.77 -22.18 32.49
C PHE A 9 -16.64 -23.43 32.68
N GLU A 10 -16.99 -23.75 33.90
CA GLU A 10 -18.03 -24.72 34.22
C GLU A 10 -19.28 -24.02 34.74
N LEU A 11 -20.38 -24.25 34.04
CA LEU A 11 -21.69 -23.74 34.45
C LEU A 11 -22.34 -24.76 35.42
N ALA A 12 -22.35 -24.48 36.69
CA ALA A 12 -23.03 -25.34 37.70
C ALA A 12 -24.48 -24.89 37.87
N LEU A 13 -25.39 -25.52 37.14
CA LEU A 13 -26.82 -25.40 37.37
C LEU A 13 -27.26 -26.45 38.38
N LYS A 14 -27.25 -26.09 39.68
CA LYS A 14 -27.79 -26.91 40.75
C LYS A 14 -28.71 -26.07 41.61
N ASP A 15 -29.92 -25.85 41.20
CA ASP A 15 -31.13 -25.61 41.95
C ASP A 15 -32.13 -24.79 41.11
N SER A 16 -33.32 -25.34 40.87
CA SER A 16 -34.41 -24.69 40.10
C SER A 16 -34.94 -23.42 40.74
N ARG A 17 -34.67 -23.17 42.02
CA ARG A 17 -35.08 -21.96 42.75
C ARG A 17 -34.17 -20.75 42.49
N ILE A 18 -32.96 -20.96 41.96
CA ILE A 18 -32.02 -19.88 41.68
C ILE A 18 -32.34 -19.23 40.33
N ILE A 19 -32.95 -19.99 39.42
CA ILE A 19 -33.33 -19.51 38.08
C ILE A 19 -34.47 -18.50 38.13
N ALA A 20 -35.38 -18.68 39.07
CA ALA A 20 -36.53 -17.77 39.27
C ALA A 20 -36.16 -16.39 39.82
N ALA A 21 -34.96 -16.22 40.41
CA ALA A 21 -34.48 -14.97 40.97
C ALA A 21 -33.57 -14.17 40.00
N GLY A 22 -33.33 -14.66 38.77
CA GLY A 22 -32.47 -13.98 37.75
C GLY A 22 -31.02 -13.78 38.20
N ARG A 23 -30.47 -14.64 39.05
CA ARG A 23 -29.11 -14.56 39.56
C ARG A 23 -28.28 -15.75 39.05
N PHE A 24 -27.21 -15.48 38.35
CA PHE A 24 -26.26 -16.47 37.89
C PHE A 24 -24.98 -16.38 38.72
N PHE A 25 -24.40 -17.53 39.08
CA PHE A 25 -23.13 -17.62 39.78
C PHE A 25 -22.08 -18.21 38.82
N PHE A 26 -20.99 -17.49 38.63
CA PHE A 26 -19.80 -18.00 37.93
C PHE A 26 -18.70 -18.26 38.95
N ILE A 27 -18.11 -19.44 38.88
CA ILE A 27 -16.96 -19.81 39.71
C ILE A 27 -15.71 -19.66 38.84
N ILE A 28 -14.85 -18.71 39.18
CA ILE A 28 -13.58 -18.49 38.53
C ILE A 28 -12.50 -19.18 39.36
N PHE A 29 -11.83 -20.18 38.76
CA PHE A 29 -10.70 -20.85 39.40
C PHE A 29 -9.40 -20.12 39.08
N GLY A 30 -8.89 -19.31 40.00
CA GLY A 30 -7.52 -18.79 39.95
C GLY A 30 -6.60 -19.65 40.82
N LYS A 31 -5.29 -19.60 40.60
CA LYS A 31 -4.27 -20.50 41.17
C LYS A 31 -4.29 -20.61 42.73
N ASN A 32 -4.96 -19.73 43.48
CA ASN A 32 -4.95 -19.80 44.96
C ASN A 32 -6.19 -19.30 45.74
N LYS A 33 -7.28 -18.87 45.11
CA LYS A 33 -8.52 -18.49 45.83
C LYS A 33 -9.74 -18.72 44.95
N ARG A 34 -10.84 -19.27 45.55
CA ARG A 34 -12.16 -19.32 44.94
C ARG A 34 -12.86 -17.96 45.16
N THR A 35 -13.06 -17.20 44.08
CA THR A 35 -13.85 -15.97 44.13
C THR A 35 -15.20 -16.23 43.50
N ILE A 36 -16.28 -16.08 44.27
CA ILE A 36 -17.64 -16.19 43.75
C ILE A 36 -18.12 -14.78 43.42
N MET A 37 -18.28 -14.52 42.13
CA MET A 37 -18.80 -13.25 41.65
C MET A 37 -20.29 -13.39 41.32
N LYS A 38 -21.14 -12.59 42.00
CA LYS A 38 -22.57 -12.55 41.73
C LYS A 38 -22.84 -11.61 40.56
N ILE A 39 -23.19 -12.17 39.42
CA ILE A 39 -23.57 -11.41 38.24
C ILE A 39 -25.11 -11.46 38.12
N THR A 40 -25.75 -10.32 38.13
CA THR A 40 -27.19 -10.25 37.91
C THR A 40 -27.54 -10.28 36.43
N LEU A 41 -28.76 -10.71 36.07
CA LEU A 41 -29.24 -10.72 34.69
C LEU A 41 -29.08 -9.36 33.99
N ARG A 42 -29.20 -8.25 34.75
CA ARG A 42 -28.96 -6.90 34.28
C ARG A 42 -27.49 -6.68 33.81
N HIS A 43 -26.51 -7.23 34.53
CA HIS A 43 -25.10 -7.14 34.15
C HIS A 43 -24.80 -7.98 32.92
N LEU A 44 -25.41 -9.18 32.80
CA LEU A 44 -25.29 -9.98 31.57
C LEU A 44 -25.92 -9.29 30.34
N MET A 45 -27.12 -8.68 30.52
CA MET A 45 -27.76 -7.89 29.47
C MET A 45 -26.92 -6.66 29.07
N MET A 46 -26.31 -5.96 30.02
CA MET A 46 -25.45 -4.82 29.69
C MET A 46 -24.17 -5.24 29.00
N ILE A 47 -23.56 -6.37 29.37
CA ILE A 47 -22.39 -6.92 28.70
C ILE A 47 -22.76 -7.38 27.29
N SER A 48 -23.89 -8.02 27.07
CA SER A 48 -24.36 -8.46 25.78
C SER A 48 -24.75 -7.29 24.86
N LEU A 49 -25.36 -6.23 25.42
CA LEU A 49 -25.72 -5.02 24.68
C LEU A 49 -24.49 -4.21 24.25
N SER A 50 -23.48 -4.12 25.11
CA SER A 50 -22.21 -3.46 24.78
C SER A 50 -21.39 -4.26 23.77
N ALA A 51 -21.39 -5.59 23.84
CA ALA A 51 -20.76 -6.44 22.85
C ALA A 51 -21.46 -6.36 21.46
N LEU A 52 -22.79 -6.27 21.46
CA LEU A 52 -23.58 -6.09 20.25
C LEU A 52 -23.40 -4.69 19.63
N ALA A 53 -23.29 -3.65 20.46
CA ALA A 53 -23.03 -2.30 20.01
C ALA A 53 -21.61 -2.15 19.41
N MET A 54 -20.60 -2.84 19.94
CA MET A 54 -19.25 -2.90 19.35
C MET A 54 -19.21 -3.69 18.04
N ALA A 55 -20.07 -4.70 17.88
CA ALA A 55 -20.16 -5.48 16.62
C ALA A 55 -20.88 -4.73 15.49
N CYS A 56 -21.70 -3.71 15.83
CA CYS A 56 -22.46 -2.88 14.89
C CYS A 56 -21.81 -1.52 14.62
N ALA A 57 -20.65 -1.21 15.21
CA ALA A 57 -19.94 0.02 14.84
C ALA A 57 -19.52 -0.03 13.36
N PRO A 58 -19.79 1.00 12.56
CA PRO A 58 -19.30 1.05 11.20
C PRO A 58 -17.78 0.91 11.23
N LYS A 59 -17.27 -0.08 10.51
CA LYS A 59 -15.84 -0.29 10.38
C LYS A 59 -15.26 0.88 9.60
N GLU A 60 -14.32 1.60 10.20
CA GLU A 60 -13.61 2.67 9.52
C GLU A 60 -13.07 2.17 8.16
N PRO A 61 -13.25 2.95 7.08
CA PRO A 61 -12.77 2.54 5.78
C PRO A 61 -11.26 2.34 5.81
N VAL A 62 -10.79 1.25 5.20
CA VAL A 62 -9.36 0.95 5.11
C VAL A 62 -8.65 2.07 4.34
N LYS A 63 -7.55 2.58 4.90
CA LYS A 63 -6.72 3.63 4.31
C LYS A 63 -5.68 3.00 3.41
N TYR A 64 -5.96 2.88 2.12
CA TYR A 64 -4.99 2.37 1.14
C TYR A 64 -4.11 3.50 0.64
N LEU A 65 -2.83 3.19 0.34
CA LEU A 65 -1.90 4.04 -0.40
C LEU A 65 -0.93 3.19 -1.23
N ALA A 66 -0.38 3.76 -2.31
CA ALA A 66 0.58 3.09 -3.17
C ALA A 66 1.92 3.82 -3.17
N LEU A 67 3.00 3.08 -2.84
CA LEU A 67 4.36 3.52 -3.14
C LEU A 67 4.62 3.32 -4.63
N ALA A 68 5.22 4.31 -5.29
CA ALA A 68 5.63 4.18 -6.67
C ALA A 68 6.97 4.86 -6.90
N PHE A 69 7.85 4.18 -7.64
CA PHE A 69 9.25 4.54 -7.89
C PHE A 69 9.49 4.73 -9.36
N ASP A 70 10.26 5.76 -9.72
CA ASP A 70 10.63 6.11 -11.08
C ASP A 70 12.12 5.87 -11.34
N ASP A 71 12.51 5.81 -12.62
CA ASP A 71 13.87 5.80 -13.15
C ASP A 71 14.60 4.45 -13.14
N GLY A 72 14.06 3.42 -12.48
CA GLY A 72 14.58 2.05 -12.59
C GLY A 72 14.47 1.46 -14.02
N PRO A 73 14.91 0.21 -14.24
CA PRO A 73 15.58 -0.63 -13.26
C PRO A 73 17.07 -0.35 -13.11
N ASN A 74 17.64 -0.66 -11.93
CA ASN A 74 19.08 -0.66 -11.68
C ASN A 74 19.46 -1.73 -10.64
N MET A 75 20.76 -2.04 -10.54
CA MET A 75 21.27 -3.09 -9.63
C MET A 75 21.78 -2.56 -8.30
N THR A 76 21.65 -1.29 -8.03
CA THR A 76 22.19 -0.62 -6.84
C THR A 76 21.09 -0.19 -5.88
N THR A 77 20.49 0.97 -6.09
CA THR A 77 19.44 1.53 -5.22
C THR A 77 18.17 0.69 -5.25
N GLU A 78 17.72 0.22 -6.44
CA GLU A 78 16.54 -0.62 -6.55
C GLU A 78 16.69 -1.94 -5.79
N SER A 79 17.87 -2.59 -5.83
CA SER A 79 18.12 -3.81 -5.04
C SER A 79 17.91 -3.57 -3.55
N LYS A 80 18.41 -2.45 -3.01
CA LYS A 80 18.22 -2.06 -1.61
C LYS A 80 16.75 -1.68 -1.31
N MET A 81 16.07 -1.04 -2.26
CA MET A 81 14.65 -0.74 -2.15
C MET A 81 13.82 -2.02 -2.03
N LEU A 82 14.10 -3.02 -2.87
CA LEU A 82 13.45 -4.33 -2.80
C LEU A 82 13.71 -5.04 -1.47
N ASP A 83 14.91 -4.89 -0.87
CA ASP A 83 15.19 -5.40 0.48
C ASP A 83 14.31 -4.74 1.55
N VAL A 84 14.10 -3.42 1.48
CA VAL A 84 13.23 -2.68 2.40
C VAL A 84 11.77 -3.10 2.22
N LEU A 85 11.29 -3.20 0.98
CA LEU A 85 9.93 -3.66 0.68
C LEU A 85 9.68 -5.07 1.21
N ALA A 86 10.62 -6.00 0.98
CA ALA A 86 10.57 -7.36 1.49
C ALA A 86 10.57 -7.40 3.03
N LYS A 87 11.47 -6.66 3.68
CA LYS A 87 11.57 -6.54 5.15
C LYS A 87 10.24 -6.13 5.78
N HIS A 88 9.56 -5.19 5.14
CA HIS A 88 8.30 -4.68 5.64
C HIS A 88 7.07 -5.39 5.09
N ASN A 89 7.23 -6.35 4.16
CA ASN A 89 6.13 -7.00 3.44
C ASN A 89 5.16 -5.98 2.85
N VAL A 90 5.66 -5.14 1.95
CA VAL A 90 4.96 -4.03 1.29
C VAL A 90 5.18 -4.14 -0.21
N PRO A 91 4.12 -4.24 -1.03
CA PRO A 91 4.25 -4.13 -2.48
C PRO A 91 4.38 -2.66 -2.90
N ALA A 92 4.91 -2.43 -4.10
CA ALA A 92 5.02 -1.12 -4.73
C ALA A 92 4.78 -1.22 -6.25
N THR A 93 4.79 -0.08 -6.94
CA THR A 93 4.77 -0.02 -8.41
C THR A 93 6.05 0.66 -8.88
N PHE A 94 6.75 0.04 -9.82
CA PHE A 94 7.98 0.57 -10.42
C PHE A 94 7.70 1.05 -11.84
N PHE A 95 7.91 2.33 -12.12
CA PHE A 95 7.80 2.93 -13.45
C PHE A 95 9.17 2.92 -14.09
N LEU A 96 9.37 1.98 -15.00
CA LEU A 96 10.69 1.67 -15.55
C LEU A 96 10.97 2.44 -16.84
N VAL A 97 12.20 2.93 -16.96
CA VAL A 97 12.75 3.53 -18.18
C VAL A 97 13.27 2.43 -19.09
N GLY A 98 12.73 2.32 -20.29
CA GLY A 98 13.01 1.21 -21.20
C GLY A 98 14.49 1.01 -21.50
N LYS A 99 15.25 2.10 -21.71
CA LYS A 99 16.71 2.02 -21.97
C LYS A 99 17.53 1.38 -20.85
N ASN A 100 16.98 1.34 -19.62
CA ASN A 100 17.63 0.74 -18.47
C ASN A 100 17.35 -0.77 -18.36
N ILE A 101 16.39 -1.29 -19.14
CA ILE A 101 16.02 -2.71 -19.15
C ILE A 101 17.04 -3.50 -19.97
N ASN A 102 17.75 -4.41 -19.33
CA ASN A 102 18.72 -5.32 -19.94
C ASN A 102 18.77 -6.65 -19.16
N GLU A 103 19.65 -7.58 -19.54
CA GLU A 103 19.75 -8.90 -18.92
C GLU A 103 20.10 -8.83 -17.42
N GLU A 104 20.95 -7.90 -17.01
CA GLU A 104 21.36 -7.72 -15.61
C GLU A 104 20.21 -7.15 -14.77
N THR A 105 19.59 -6.07 -15.24
CA THR A 105 18.51 -5.40 -14.51
C THR A 105 17.19 -6.18 -14.50
N ALA A 106 17.02 -7.13 -15.44
CA ALA A 106 15.88 -8.04 -15.46
C ALA A 106 15.77 -8.87 -14.18
N GLU A 107 16.87 -9.15 -13.47
CA GLU A 107 16.87 -9.86 -12.19
C GLU A 107 16.05 -9.09 -11.13
N ASN A 108 16.27 -7.78 -10.99
CA ASN A 108 15.51 -6.94 -10.06
C ASN A 108 14.04 -6.81 -10.47
N MET A 109 13.74 -6.70 -11.77
CA MET A 109 12.36 -6.70 -12.26
C MET A 109 11.62 -7.99 -11.86
N MET A 110 12.25 -9.16 -12.03
CA MET A 110 11.65 -10.44 -11.62
C MET A 110 11.50 -10.54 -10.12
N ARG A 111 12.48 -10.10 -9.36
CA ARG A 111 12.41 -10.02 -7.90
C ARG A 111 11.29 -9.11 -7.43
N ALA A 112 11.08 -7.95 -8.06
CA ALA A 112 9.96 -7.07 -7.76
C ALA A 112 8.61 -7.78 -7.93
N LEU A 113 8.43 -8.52 -9.04
CA LEU A 113 7.20 -9.31 -9.26
C LEU A 113 7.00 -10.41 -8.23
N GLU A 114 8.05 -11.12 -7.82
CA GLU A 114 7.99 -12.14 -6.75
C GLU A 114 7.57 -11.54 -5.39
N LEU A 115 7.91 -10.29 -5.12
CA LEU A 115 7.46 -9.54 -3.95
C LEU A 115 6.03 -8.99 -4.08
N GLY A 116 5.34 -9.26 -5.20
CA GLY A 116 3.99 -8.77 -5.47
C GLY A 116 3.93 -7.32 -5.93
N CYS A 117 5.05 -6.75 -6.37
CA CYS A 117 5.11 -5.42 -6.95
C CYS A 117 4.54 -5.41 -8.38
N GLU A 118 4.26 -4.23 -8.89
CA GLU A 118 3.74 -3.97 -10.22
C GLU A 118 4.78 -3.20 -11.03
N ILE A 119 4.81 -3.46 -12.35
CA ILE A 119 5.68 -2.75 -13.29
C ILE A 119 4.83 -1.83 -14.17
N GLY A 120 5.19 -0.56 -14.21
CA GLY A 120 4.63 0.48 -15.06
C GLY A 120 5.64 0.99 -16.09
N ASN A 121 5.17 1.85 -16.99
CA ASN A 121 5.96 2.43 -18.08
C ASN A 121 6.40 3.85 -17.73
N HIS A 122 7.71 4.15 -17.89
CA HIS A 122 8.28 5.50 -17.69
C HIS A 122 9.00 6.01 -18.97
N SER A 123 8.45 5.69 -20.15
CA SER A 123 9.03 5.95 -21.46
C SER A 123 10.30 5.13 -21.78
N LEU A 124 10.78 5.22 -23.00
CA LEU A 124 12.00 4.53 -23.45
C LEU A 124 13.26 5.26 -23.01
N THR A 125 13.31 6.57 -23.21
CA THR A 125 14.54 7.37 -23.08
C THR A 125 14.54 8.34 -21.91
N HIS A 126 13.41 8.48 -21.19
CA HIS A 126 13.22 9.48 -20.17
C HIS A 126 13.33 10.93 -20.70
N SER A 127 12.91 11.16 -21.93
CA SER A 127 12.94 12.49 -22.56
C SER A 127 11.64 13.27 -22.29
N ARG A 128 11.67 14.61 -22.42
CA ARG A 128 10.49 15.46 -22.29
C ARG A 128 9.54 15.22 -23.46
N MET A 129 8.45 14.54 -23.19
CA MET A 129 7.55 14.02 -24.23
C MET A 129 6.58 15.09 -24.77
N SER A 130 6.34 16.20 -24.05
CA SER A 130 5.52 17.31 -24.56
C SER A 130 6.10 17.97 -25.82
N GLN A 131 7.40 17.78 -26.08
CA GLN A 131 8.11 18.31 -27.25
C GLN A 131 8.12 17.34 -28.46
N MET A 132 7.59 16.13 -28.29
CA MET A 132 7.57 15.08 -29.30
C MET A 132 6.30 15.13 -30.14
N ASP A 133 6.36 14.65 -31.37
CA ASP A 133 5.18 14.36 -32.16
C ASP A 133 4.52 13.03 -31.76
N GLU A 134 3.39 12.70 -32.37
CA GLU A 134 2.62 11.49 -32.05
C GLU A 134 3.43 10.20 -32.27
N GLU A 135 4.16 10.11 -33.38
CA GLU A 135 4.94 8.91 -33.73
C GLU A 135 6.07 8.68 -32.71
N GLN A 136 6.75 9.76 -32.33
CA GLN A 136 7.81 9.71 -31.31
C GLN A 136 7.23 9.28 -29.94
N VAL A 137 6.12 9.88 -29.50
CA VAL A 137 5.46 9.50 -28.25
C VAL A 137 5.05 8.04 -28.25
N LYS A 138 4.40 7.57 -29.33
CA LYS A 138 4.01 6.15 -29.45
C LYS A 138 5.21 5.23 -29.42
N THR A 139 6.31 5.61 -30.06
CA THR A 139 7.56 4.83 -30.04
C THR A 139 8.11 4.68 -28.62
N GLU A 140 8.18 5.78 -27.86
CA GLU A 140 8.63 5.78 -26.45
C GLU A 140 7.80 4.82 -25.58
N ILE A 141 6.49 4.83 -25.75
CA ILE A 141 5.57 4.00 -24.95
C ILE A 141 5.58 2.54 -25.41
N LEU A 142 5.44 2.30 -26.72
CA LEU A 142 5.30 0.93 -27.24
C LEU A 142 6.58 0.12 -27.08
N ALA A 143 7.75 0.72 -27.32
CA ALA A 143 9.01 0.04 -27.15
C ALA A 143 9.21 -0.44 -25.70
N THR A 144 9.00 0.43 -24.73
CA THR A 144 9.12 0.10 -23.31
C THR A 144 8.07 -0.93 -22.88
N SER A 145 6.82 -0.74 -23.28
CA SER A 145 5.74 -1.69 -22.97
C SER A 145 6.06 -3.09 -23.50
N LYS A 146 6.60 -3.19 -24.70
CA LYS A 146 7.01 -4.47 -25.29
C LYS A 146 8.18 -5.12 -24.55
N MET A 147 9.17 -4.34 -24.11
CA MET A 147 10.28 -4.87 -23.29
C MET A 147 9.77 -5.41 -21.95
N ILE A 148 8.87 -4.68 -21.29
CA ILE A 148 8.21 -5.12 -20.06
C ILE A 148 7.44 -6.42 -20.31
N GLU A 149 6.60 -6.48 -21.36
CA GLU A 149 5.81 -7.66 -21.68
C GLU A 149 6.70 -8.89 -21.96
N GLN A 150 7.80 -8.73 -22.68
CA GLN A 150 8.73 -9.82 -22.98
C GLN A 150 9.33 -10.46 -21.73
N LEU A 151 9.59 -9.66 -20.69
CA LEU A 151 10.19 -10.15 -19.44
C LEU A 151 9.15 -10.63 -18.45
N THR A 152 8.00 -9.95 -18.36
CA THR A 152 6.99 -10.21 -17.31
C THR A 152 5.81 -11.06 -17.78
N GLY A 153 5.62 -11.19 -19.10
CA GLY A 153 4.45 -11.80 -19.72
C GLY A 153 3.19 -10.93 -19.67
N GLN A 154 3.29 -9.68 -19.23
CA GLN A 154 2.14 -8.77 -19.10
C GLN A 154 2.50 -7.36 -19.60
N LEU A 155 1.55 -6.75 -20.33
CA LEU A 155 1.66 -5.33 -20.67
C LEU A 155 1.46 -4.45 -19.42
N PRO A 156 2.21 -3.34 -19.29
CA PRO A 156 1.95 -2.35 -18.24
C PRO A 156 0.56 -1.72 -18.45
N LYS A 157 -0.10 -1.35 -17.36
CA LYS A 157 -1.41 -0.67 -17.38
C LYS A 157 -1.27 0.83 -17.14
N PHE A 158 -0.18 1.23 -16.53
CA PHE A 158 0.05 2.59 -16.06
C PHE A 158 1.28 3.19 -16.69
N PHE A 159 1.19 4.48 -16.94
CA PHE A 159 2.28 5.30 -17.46
C PHE A 159 2.50 6.50 -16.54
N ARG A 160 3.74 6.72 -16.15
CA ARG A 160 4.13 7.98 -15.53
C ARG A 160 4.99 8.77 -16.49
N PRO A 161 4.56 9.98 -16.91
CA PRO A 161 5.34 10.80 -17.82
C PRO A 161 6.64 11.26 -17.15
N PRO A 162 7.80 11.16 -17.81
CA PRO A 162 9.03 11.79 -17.35
C PRO A 162 8.80 13.28 -17.02
N TYR A 163 9.31 13.72 -15.87
CA TYR A 163 9.14 15.11 -15.38
C TYR A 163 7.67 15.54 -15.18
N ILE A 164 6.71 14.61 -15.21
CA ILE A 164 5.27 14.91 -15.27
C ILE A 164 4.94 15.85 -16.46
N ASP A 165 5.72 15.76 -17.51
CA ASP A 165 5.68 16.66 -18.68
C ASP A 165 4.76 16.06 -19.75
N VAL A 166 3.57 16.65 -19.90
CA VAL A 166 2.52 16.22 -20.83
C VAL A 166 1.95 17.38 -21.64
N LYS A 167 1.41 17.06 -22.81
CA LYS A 167 0.51 17.92 -23.57
C LYS A 167 -0.84 17.23 -23.77
N PRO A 168 -1.94 17.97 -23.98
CA PRO A 168 -3.30 17.40 -24.00
C PRO A 168 -3.47 16.24 -24.98
N GLU A 169 -2.85 16.32 -26.15
CA GLU A 169 -2.98 15.32 -27.20
C GLU A 169 -2.40 13.94 -26.80
N MET A 170 -1.47 13.90 -25.84
CA MET A 170 -0.87 12.64 -25.38
C MET A 170 -1.90 11.72 -24.72
N TYR A 171 -2.97 12.25 -24.13
CA TYR A 171 -4.04 11.44 -23.55
C TYR A 171 -4.82 10.64 -24.61
N ASP A 172 -4.86 11.12 -25.86
CA ASP A 172 -5.46 10.39 -26.98
C ASP A 172 -4.49 9.44 -27.67
N TRP A 173 -3.17 9.66 -27.51
CA TRP A 173 -2.13 8.88 -28.17
C TRP A 173 -1.67 7.67 -27.37
N ILE A 174 -1.85 7.68 -26.06
CA ILE A 174 -1.36 6.68 -25.12
C ILE A 174 -2.51 5.94 -24.48
N ASP A 175 -2.62 4.66 -24.75
CA ASP A 175 -3.63 3.76 -24.17
C ASP A 175 -3.14 3.15 -22.84
N LEU A 176 -2.67 4.01 -21.93
CA LEU A 176 -2.31 3.67 -20.55
C LEU A 176 -2.88 4.72 -19.60
N THR A 177 -3.19 4.33 -18.38
CA THR A 177 -3.63 5.29 -17.36
C THR A 177 -2.46 6.15 -16.90
N PHE A 178 -2.65 7.46 -16.94
CA PHE A 178 -1.62 8.42 -16.52
C PHE A 178 -1.56 8.54 -14.99
N ILE A 179 -0.34 8.42 -14.46
CA ILE A 179 -0.06 8.52 -13.03
C ILE A 179 0.88 9.70 -12.77
N CYS A 180 0.51 10.55 -11.83
CA CYS A 180 1.39 11.51 -11.20
C CYS A 180 1.83 10.93 -9.83
N GLY A 181 1.58 11.63 -8.75
CA GLY A 181 1.85 11.20 -7.39
C GLY A 181 2.24 12.37 -6.49
N LYS A 182 2.36 12.08 -5.21
CA LYS A 182 2.84 13.00 -4.19
C LYS A 182 4.32 12.79 -3.95
N GLY A 183 5.14 13.76 -4.34
CA GLY A 183 6.59 13.74 -4.12
C GLY A 183 7.00 14.38 -2.80
N CYS A 184 8.21 14.08 -2.37
CA CYS A 184 8.89 14.75 -1.24
C CYS A 184 10.24 15.32 -1.66
N GLU A 185 10.39 15.65 -2.95
CA GLU A 185 11.62 16.18 -3.56
C GLU A 185 12.84 15.26 -3.36
N ASP A 186 12.61 13.95 -3.36
CA ASP A 186 13.63 12.94 -3.14
C ASP A 186 14.68 12.83 -4.27
N TRP A 187 14.43 13.49 -5.40
CA TRP A 187 15.39 13.69 -6.50
C TRP A 187 16.35 14.85 -6.27
N VAL A 188 16.12 15.69 -5.25
CA VAL A 188 16.95 16.84 -4.92
C VAL A 188 18.05 16.40 -3.96
N ALA A 189 19.31 16.47 -4.38
CA ALA A 189 20.45 15.97 -3.61
C ALA A 189 20.65 16.64 -2.24
N THR A 190 20.12 17.84 -2.04
CA THR A 190 20.20 18.57 -0.77
C THR A 190 19.08 18.21 0.21
N VAL A 191 18.06 17.47 -0.21
CA VAL A 191 16.99 16.94 0.65
C VAL A 191 17.51 15.65 1.29
N ASP A 192 17.80 15.70 2.57
CA ASP A 192 18.36 14.57 3.30
C ASP A 192 17.31 13.51 3.65
N LYS A 193 17.76 12.40 4.21
CA LYS A 193 16.92 11.26 4.61
C LYS A 193 15.76 11.69 5.54
N ASP A 194 16.04 12.54 6.53
CA ASP A 194 15.02 12.91 7.52
C ASP A 194 13.94 13.80 6.91
N ALA A 195 14.32 14.77 6.06
CA ALA A 195 13.37 15.58 5.31
C ALA A 195 12.50 14.74 4.36
N ARG A 196 13.10 13.75 3.67
CA ARG A 196 12.34 12.78 2.83
C ARG A 196 11.36 11.98 3.66
N ARG A 197 11.78 11.42 4.80
CA ARG A 197 10.93 10.68 5.71
C ARG A 197 9.74 11.52 6.20
N GLU A 198 9.99 12.75 6.63
CA GLU A 198 8.94 13.68 7.07
C GLU A 198 7.98 14.02 5.92
N GLY A 199 8.49 14.26 4.72
CA GLY A 199 7.69 14.51 3.53
C GLY A 199 6.81 13.31 3.14
N ILE A 200 7.35 12.09 3.21
CA ILE A 200 6.59 10.85 2.99
C ILE A 200 5.45 10.75 4.00
N ILE A 201 5.71 10.95 5.28
CA ILE A 201 4.69 10.85 6.33
C ILE A 201 3.64 11.97 6.18
N ALA A 202 4.06 13.19 5.89
CA ALA A 202 3.16 14.34 5.74
C ALA A 202 2.23 14.24 4.53
N ASN A 203 2.67 13.58 3.46
CA ASN A 203 1.88 13.39 2.24
C ASN A 203 0.88 12.23 2.32
N ALA A 204 0.86 11.47 3.41
CA ALA A 204 0.01 10.31 3.54
C ALA A 204 -1.47 10.69 3.66
N GLU A 205 -2.26 10.23 2.70
CA GLU A 205 -3.73 10.28 2.75
C GLU A 205 -4.32 9.04 2.07
N PRO A 206 -5.56 8.64 2.42
CA PRO A 206 -6.21 7.52 1.76
C PRO A 206 -6.36 7.75 0.25
N GLY A 207 -5.90 6.79 -0.54
CA GLY A 207 -5.92 6.87 -2.01
C GLY A 207 -4.69 7.50 -2.63
N ALA A 208 -3.72 7.98 -1.84
CA ALA A 208 -2.50 8.59 -2.37
C ALA A 208 -1.63 7.60 -3.14
N ILE A 209 -1.09 8.08 -4.25
CA ILE A 209 0.03 7.48 -4.97
C ILE A 209 1.26 8.33 -4.67
N TYR A 210 2.35 7.69 -4.25
CA TYR A 210 3.61 8.41 -4.05
C TYR A 210 4.37 8.53 -5.37
N LEU A 211 5.12 9.62 -5.50
CA LEU A 211 6.11 9.85 -6.55
C LEU A 211 7.47 9.90 -5.88
N LEU A 212 8.20 8.81 -5.97
CA LEU A 212 9.53 8.62 -5.42
C LEU A 212 10.45 8.09 -6.52
N HIS A 213 11.74 8.04 -6.25
CA HIS A 213 12.72 7.60 -7.23
C HIS A 213 13.67 6.57 -6.62
N ASP A 214 14.05 5.60 -7.43
CA ASP A 214 15.03 4.57 -7.08
C ASP A 214 16.27 4.60 -7.99
N PHE A 215 16.52 5.71 -8.69
CA PHE A 215 17.71 5.86 -9.52
C PHE A 215 19.00 5.62 -8.73
N ASP A 216 20.05 5.25 -9.43
CA ASP A 216 21.37 4.96 -8.86
C ASP A 216 21.91 6.11 -8.00
N GLY A 217 22.25 5.82 -6.73
CA GLY A 217 22.73 6.80 -5.77
C GLY A 217 21.64 7.44 -4.90
N ASN A 218 20.37 7.02 -4.98
CA ASN A 218 19.27 7.57 -4.20
C ASN A 218 18.99 6.82 -2.88
N GLU A 219 20.06 6.36 -2.20
CA GLU A 219 19.97 5.58 -0.96
C GLU A 219 19.23 6.32 0.16
N ALA A 220 19.27 7.64 0.21
CA ALA A 220 18.55 8.41 1.22
C ALA A 220 17.03 8.18 1.17
N THR A 221 16.45 7.91 0.00
CA THR A 221 15.03 7.50 -0.14
C THR A 221 14.80 6.10 0.42
N VAL A 222 15.72 5.16 0.19
CA VAL A 222 15.63 3.80 0.74
C VAL A 222 15.62 3.84 2.27
N GLU A 223 16.56 4.58 2.87
CA GLU A 223 16.65 4.74 4.33
C GLU A 223 15.43 5.46 4.91
N ALA A 224 14.92 6.51 4.24
CA ALA A 224 13.73 7.23 4.64
C ALA A 224 12.49 6.31 4.67
N LEU A 225 12.34 5.44 3.67
CA LEU A 225 11.24 4.49 3.60
C LEU A 225 11.33 3.37 4.64
N ASP A 226 12.53 2.90 4.96
CA ASP A 226 12.73 1.90 6.03
C ASP A 226 12.18 2.37 7.38
N GLU A 227 12.20 3.69 7.62
CA GLU A 227 11.64 4.32 8.82
C GLU A 227 10.16 4.74 8.64
N ALA A 228 9.77 5.26 7.47
CA ALA A 228 8.42 5.77 7.24
C ALA A 228 7.36 4.66 7.13
N ILE A 229 7.68 3.53 6.51
CA ILE A 229 6.72 2.43 6.33
C ILE A 229 6.13 1.94 7.67
N PRO A 230 6.92 1.61 8.70
CA PRO A 230 6.35 1.18 9.99
C PRO A 230 5.51 2.27 10.67
N GLU A 231 5.86 3.54 10.49
CA GLU A 231 5.08 4.64 11.04
C GLU A 231 3.71 4.77 10.35
N LEU A 232 3.67 4.71 9.03
CA LEU A 232 2.42 4.73 8.26
C LEU A 232 1.54 3.51 8.55
N LYS A 233 2.14 2.33 8.76
CA LYS A 233 1.41 1.13 9.20
C LYS A 233 0.77 1.32 10.58
N LYS A 234 1.44 1.96 11.54
CA LYS A 234 0.88 2.32 12.85
C LYS A 234 -0.29 3.30 12.74
N GLN A 235 -0.26 4.20 11.75
CA GLN A 235 -1.36 5.12 11.43
C GLN A 235 -2.53 4.43 10.72
N GLY A 236 -2.43 3.13 10.44
CA GLY A 236 -3.49 2.31 9.84
C GLY A 236 -3.50 2.29 8.32
N TYR A 237 -2.43 2.73 7.66
CA TYR A 237 -2.30 2.62 6.22
C TYR A 237 -1.96 1.19 5.79
N VAL A 238 -2.58 0.77 4.69
CA VAL A 238 -2.33 -0.48 4.00
C VAL A 238 -1.70 -0.17 2.65
N PHE A 239 -0.50 -0.68 2.44
CA PHE A 239 0.24 -0.50 1.20
C PHE A 239 -0.23 -1.47 0.13
N VAL A 240 -0.44 -0.97 -1.08
CA VAL A 240 -0.89 -1.73 -2.23
C VAL A 240 -0.19 -1.23 -3.50
N THR A 241 -0.25 -1.98 -4.60
CA THR A 241 0.18 -1.47 -5.91
C THR A 241 -0.82 -0.45 -6.45
N VAL A 242 -0.45 0.30 -7.49
CA VAL A 242 -1.37 1.25 -8.14
C VAL A 242 -2.60 0.53 -8.68
N ALA A 243 -2.46 -0.63 -9.32
CA ALA A 243 -3.60 -1.42 -9.78
C ALA A 243 -4.53 -1.85 -8.63
N GLN A 244 -3.94 -2.38 -7.56
CA GLN A 244 -4.70 -2.77 -6.37
C GLN A 244 -5.36 -1.57 -5.68
N LEU A 245 -4.76 -0.37 -5.77
CA LEU A 245 -5.36 0.84 -5.21
C LEU A 245 -6.66 1.17 -5.92
N PHE A 246 -6.68 1.19 -7.26
CA PHE A 246 -7.89 1.38 -8.05
C PHE A 246 -8.94 0.31 -7.76
N GLU A 247 -8.53 -0.95 -7.70
CA GLU A 247 -9.42 -2.09 -7.43
C GLU A 247 -10.05 -1.99 -6.03
N ASN A 248 -9.24 -1.78 -4.99
CA ASN A 248 -9.70 -1.69 -3.60
C ASN A 248 -10.61 -0.49 -3.35
N LEU A 249 -10.37 0.63 -4.04
CA LEU A 249 -11.19 1.83 -3.97
C LEU A 249 -12.37 1.80 -4.94
N LYS A 250 -12.52 0.76 -5.76
CA LYS A 250 -13.59 0.60 -6.79
C LYS A 250 -13.66 1.80 -7.73
N CYS A 251 -12.52 2.34 -8.08
CA CYS A 251 -12.37 3.41 -9.05
C CYS A 251 -11.96 2.82 -10.40
N THR A 252 -12.73 3.05 -11.44
CA THR A 252 -12.30 2.72 -12.81
C THR A 252 -11.49 3.89 -13.35
N PRO A 253 -10.21 3.70 -13.70
CA PRO A 253 -9.44 4.78 -14.28
C PRO A 253 -10.01 5.20 -15.65
N ASP A 254 -9.96 6.48 -15.95
CA ASP A 254 -10.22 7.00 -17.29
C ASP A 254 -8.91 7.42 -17.98
N GLY A 255 -8.91 7.44 -19.30
CA GLY A 255 -7.73 7.77 -20.11
C GLY A 255 -7.40 9.27 -20.19
N GLN A 256 -8.23 10.16 -19.60
CA GLN A 256 -8.08 11.60 -19.68
C GLN A 256 -7.65 12.24 -18.36
N THR A 257 -7.47 11.43 -17.32
CA THR A 257 -7.08 11.89 -15.98
C THR A 257 -5.68 11.40 -15.62
N MET A 258 -4.85 12.32 -15.10
CA MET A 258 -3.59 11.98 -14.47
C MET A 258 -3.78 11.91 -12.95
N TYR A 259 -3.62 10.72 -12.38
CA TYR A 259 -3.97 10.46 -10.98
C TYR A 259 -2.81 10.72 -10.01
N THR A 260 -3.03 11.57 -9.03
CA THR A 260 -2.18 11.76 -7.84
C THR A 260 -2.78 11.06 -6.62
N VAL A 261 -4.10 11.08 -6.54
CA VAL A 261 -4.92 10.39 -5.52
C VAL A 261 -6.04 9.68 -6.25
N VAL A 262 -6.25 8.41 -5.93
CA VAL A 262 -7.36 7.64 -6.49
C VAL A 262 -8.62 7.94 -5.67
N PRO A 263 -9.72 8.40 -6.29
CA PRO A 263 -10.97 8.67 -5.59
C PRO A 263 -11.57 7.41 -4.98
N ASP A 264 -12.22 7.57 -3.81
CA ASP A 264 -12.91 6.47 -3.15
C ASP A 264 -14.30 6.23 -3.78
N GLY A 265 -14.40 5.27 -4.67
CA GLY A 265 -15.65 4.84 -5.34
C GLY A 265 -16.51 3.88 -4.50
N ARG A 266 -16.12 3.58 -3.26
CA ARG A 266 -16.90 2.73 -2.34
C ARG A 266 -18.04 3.48 -1.63
N LYS A 267 -18.08 4.81 -1.76
CA LYS A 267 -19.08 5.70 -1.13
C LYS A 267 -20.38 5.70 -1.89
#